data_2d53be537a6120c07315208e63c3038d
#
_entry.id   2d53be537a6120c07315208e63c3038d
#
_cell.length_a   1.000
_cell.length_b   1.000
_cell.length_c   1.000
_cell.angle_alpha   90.00
_cell.angle_beta   90.00
_cell.angle_gamma   90.00
#
_symmetry.space_group_name_H-M   'P 1'
#
loop_
_entity.id
_entity.type
_entity.pdbx_description
1 polymer ?
#
loop_
_entity_poly.entity_id
_entity_poly.type
_entity_poly.pdbx_seq_one_letter_code
_entity_poly.pdbx_strand_id
1 'polypeptide(L)'
;GYAVMYVAAQLLVEKSNKDGYLVGSRGSVGSSFAATMAGITEVNPLEPHYICPKCHNLKFTDQLDKYDTGFDMPDRVCEKCGTDMNKNGLNIPFATFLGFNGDKEPDIDLNFSGEYQAKAHAYTGTIFGEENTFKAGTIGTLAEKTAYGMIKNYYEEKGEQKRNAEIDRLVQGLTGIRRTTGQHPGGIVVLPHGEDINTFTPVQHPANDVESPIITTHFDYHKIDHNLLKLDILGHDDPTVIKMLEELTHRDPETIPFDDPATMSIFTSTDALGITPEDLGANMGTYGIPEFRTSFTQKMIDDSNPDCFADLVRISGFSHGTNVWLGNAQDLIKAGTSTLKDAISARDDIMNYLMQNGIEPLLSFKTMENVRKGRGIAPDVVEKLRAGGIPEWYIESCQKIKYLFPRAHATAYVMMGYRIAFCKVHYPLAYYAAYFSIRAAEFDANIIAKGKDSVRAAIDALLAEAREHRGKLDNKKQDTLIVLQLAW
;
A
#
# COMPACT_ATOMS: atom_id res chain seq x y z
N GLY A 1 -3.83 18.88 21.01
CA GLY A 1 -3.86 18.60 19.65
C GLY A 1 -2.72 17.75 19.11
N TYR A 2 -2.85 17.36 17.88
CA TYR A 2 -1.97 16.41 17.20
C TYR A 2 -0.67 17.03 16.61
N ALA A 3 -0.33 18.29 16.97
CA ALA A 3 0.82 19.01 16.42
C ALA A 3 2.15 18.24 16.62
N VAL A 4 2.32 17.58 17.76
CA VAL A 4 3.55 16.81 18.07
C VAL A 4 3.76 15.70 17.04
N MET A 5 2.70 14.97 16.65
CA MET A 5 2.79 13.91 15.65
C MET A 5 3.20 14.46 14.27
N TYR A 6 2.58 15.57 13.84
CA TYR A 6 2.92 16.22 12.57
C TYR A 6 4.36 16.73 12.55
N VAL A 7 4.79 17.42 13.61
CA VAL A 7 6.17 17.93 13.70
C VAL A 7 7.19 16.79 13.74
N ALA A 8 6.92 15.72 14.50
CA ALA A 8 7.81 14.57 14.53
C ALA A 8 7.91 13.88 13.16
N ALA A 9 6.78 13.67 12.48
CA ALA A 9 6.76 13.10 11.14
C ALA A 9 7.50 14.00 10.14
N GLN A 10 7.27 15.31 10.18
CA GLN A 10 7.98 16.29 9.35
C GLN A 10 9.50 16.21 9.56
N LEU A 11 9.97 16.25 10.80
CA LEU A 11 11.39 16.17 11.10
C LEU A 11 12.04 14.86 10.63
N LEU A 12 11.32 13.74 10.77
CA LEU A 12 11.78 12.44 10.27
C LEU A 12 11.91 12.41 8.75
N VAL A 13 10.89 12.93 8.03
CA VAL A 13 10.89 12.99 6.57
C VAL A 13 11.96 13.95 6.06
N GLU A 14 12.05 15.15 6.62
CA GLU A 14 13.09 16.14 6.26
C GLU A 14 14.50 15.58 6.46
N LYS A 15 14.72 14.86 7.57
CA LYS A 15 16.03 14.24 7.84
C LYS A 15 16.36 13.15 6.82
N SER A 16 15.40 12.29 6.47
CA SER A 16 15.59 11.26 5.46
C SER A 16 15.86 11.84 4.08
N ASN A 17 15.06 12.82 3.65
CA ASN A 17 15.23 13.49 2.36
C ASN A 17 16.56 14.23 2.28
N LYS A 18 16.99 14.90 3.36
CA LYS A 18 18.30 15.56 3.44
C LYS A 18 19.46 14.57 3.33
N ASP A 19 19.29 13.36 3.83
CA ASP A 19 20.26 12.27 3.71
C ASP A 19 20.13 11.54 2.34
N GLY A 20 19.24 12.01 1.46
CA GLY A 20 19.06 11.54 0.08
C GLY A 20 18.13 10.35 -0.07
N TYR A 21 17.26 10.05 0.90
CA TYR A 21 16.28 8.96 0.83
C TYR A 21 14.86 9.51 0.85
N LEU A 22 14.17 9.41 -0.27
CA LEU A 22 12.76 9.77 -0.39
C LEU A 22 11.91 8.91 0.56
N VAL A 23 10.91 9.52 1.20
CA VAL A 23 9.98 8.83 2.09
C VAL A 23 8.61 8.71 1.42
N GLY A 24 8.06 7.50 1.39
CA GLY A 24 6.69 7.27 0.97
C GLY A 24 5.73 7.34 2.16
N SER A 25 4.53 7.85 1.93
CA SER A 25 3.47 7.73 2.91
C SER A 25 2.61 6.49 2.68
N ARG A 26 1.90 6.06 3.71
CA ARG A 26 0.93 4.97 3.64
C ARG A 26 -0.27 5.25 4.54
N GLY A 27 -1.30 4.43 4.45
CA GLY A 27 -2.49 4.64 5.28
C GLY A 27 -3.28 5.88 4.86
N SER A 28 -3.76 6.64 5.83
CA SER A 28 -4.67 7.77 5.62
C SER A 28 -4.02 9.15 5.71
N VAL A 29 -2.71 9.25 5.98
CA VAL A 29 -2.04 10.54 6.15
C VAL A 29 -2.13 11.45 4.92
N GLY A 30 -2.13 10.86 3.71
CA GLY A 30 -2.33 11.58 2.45
C GLY A 30 -3.73 12.20 2.28
N SER A 31 -4.65 11.99 3.21
CA SER A 31 -5.93 12.72 3.27
C SER A 31 -5.80 14.07 3.98
N SER A 32 -4.63 14.40 4.53
CA SER A 32 -4.38 15.65 5.25
C SER A 32 -3.60 16.64 4.40
N PHE A 33 -4.23 17.73 3.99
CA PHE A 33 -3.55 18.82 3.29
C PHE A 33 -2.44 19.46 4.16
N ALA A 34 -2.63 19.52 5.48
CA ALA A 34 -1.57 19.97 6.38
C ALA A 34 -0.34 19.06 6.33
N ALA A 35 -0.50 17.75 6.18
CA ALA A 35 0.61 16.83 6.00
C ALA A 35 1.33 17.03 4.66
N THR A 36 0.58 17.33 3.59
CA THR A 36 1.16 17.69 2.29
C THR A 36 1.99 18.98 2.40
N MET A 37 1.43 20.03 3.02
CA MET A 37 2.11 21.33 3.18
C MET A 37 3.32 21.25 4.11
N ALA A 38 3.32 20.33 5.07
CA ALA A 38 4.46 20.05 5.96
C ALA A 38 5.52 19.13 5.30
N GLY A 39 5.33 18.70 4.06
CA GLY A 39 6.25 17.79 3.37
C GLY A 39 6.27 16.36 3.92
N ILE A 40 5.27 15.97 4.71
CA ILE A 40 5.16 14.61 5.27
C ILE A 40 4.75 13.60 4.20
N THR A 41 3.94 14.04 3.24
CA THR A 41 3.44 13.23 2.12
C THR A 41 3.41 14.04 0.84
N GLU A 42 3.64 13.39 -0.29
CA GLU A 42 3.46 13.97 -1.62
C GLU A 42 1.98 13.91 -2.10
N VAL A 43 1.16 13.10 -1.44
CA VAL A 43 -0.27 12.97 -1.76
C VAL A 43 -0.98 14.28 -1.41
N ASN A 44 -1.57 14.93 -2.41
CA ASN A 44 -2.32 16.17 -2.23
C ASN A 44 -3.83 15.89 -2.27
N PRO A 45 -4.55 15.97 -1.14
CA PRO A 45 -5.96 15.59 -1.06
C PRO A 45 -6.93 16.61 -1.67
N LEU A 46 -6.45 17.78 -2.06
CA LEU A 46 -7.32 18.80 -2.67
C LEU A 46 -7.96 18.27 -3.96
N GLU A 47 -9.03 18.92 -4.38
CA GLU A 47 -9.63 18.68 -5.69
C GLU A 47 -8.62 18.91 -6.81
N PRO A 48 -8.77 18.25 -7.97
CA PRO A 48 -7.91 18.45 -9.13
C PRO A 48 -7.76 19.93 -9.50
N HIS A 49 -6.52 20.40 -9.63
CA HIS A 49 -6.21 21.80 -9.85
C HIS A 49 -4.89 22.02 -10.59
N TYR A 50 -4.77 23.23 -11.13
CA TYR A 50 -3.54 23.77 -11.68
C TYR A 50 -2.93 24.78 -10.72
N ILE A 51 -1.61 24.74 -10.54
CA ILE A 51 -0.88 25.76 -9.80
C ILE A 51 0.33 26.23 -10.61
N CYS A 52 0.46 27.56 -10.79
CA CYS A 52 1.59 28.12 -11.49
C CYS A 52 2.84 28.13 -10.58
N PRO A 53 3.96 27.50 -10.96
CA PRO A 53 5.16 27.48 -10.13
C PRO A 53 5.80 28.86 -9.99
N LYS A 54 5.54 29.81 -10.91
CA LYS A 54 6.14 31.14 -10.92
C LYS A 54 5.33 32.19 -10.16
N CYS A 55 4.03 32.27 -10.40
CA CYS A 55 3.19 33.34 -9.82
C CYS A 55 2.12 32.81 -8.86
N HIS A 56 2.14 31.51 -8.56
CA HIS A 56 1.23 30.82 -7.64
C HIS A 56 -0.26 30.99 -7.97
N ASN A 57 -0.58 31.31 -9.25
CA ASN A 57 -1.96 31.34 -9.70
C ASN A 57 -2.55 29.94 -9.59
N LEU A 58 -3.59 29.79 -8.79
CA LEU A 58 -4.29 28.53 -8.53
C LEU A 58 -5.63 28.52 -9.27
N LYS A 59 -5.95 27.40 -9.91
CA LYS A 59 -7.22 27.19 -10.58
C LYS A 59 -7.70 25.76 -10.37
N PHE A 60 -8.77 25.57 -9.62
CA PHE A 60 -9.46 24.30 -9.50
C PHE A 60 -10.18 23.95 -10.80
N THR A 61 -10.35 22.65 -11.06
CA THR A 61 -11.17 22.20 -12.18
C THR A 61 -12.65 22.36 -11.87
N ASP A 62 -13.44 22.64 -12.90
CA ASP A 62 -14.90 22.59 -12.90
C ASP A 62 -15.44 21.27 -13.48
N GLN A 63 -14.55 20.30 -13.78
CA GLN A 63 -14.84 19.04 -14.42
C GLN A 63 -14.48 17.86 -13.51
N LEU A 64 -14.97 17.87 -12.27
CA LEU A 64 -14.75 16.76 -11.30
C LEU A 64 -15.39 15.44 -11.72
N ASP A 65 -16.43 15.51 -12.55
CA ASP A 65 -17.04 14.35 -13.18
C ASP A 65 -16.15 13.70 -14.22
N LYS A 66 -15.23 14.44 -14.81
CA LYS A 66 -14.29 13.95 -15.82
C LYS A 66 -12.94 13.50 -15.24
N TYR A 67 -12.37 14.27 -14.32
CA TYR A 67 -11.02 14.04 -13.81
C TYR A 67 -11.04 13.68 -12.32
N ASP A 68 -10.59 12.48 -11.98
CA ASP A 68 -10.41 12.03 -10.60
C ASP A 68 -9.10 12.53 -9.98
N THR A 69 -8.11 12.84 -10.81
CA THR A 69 -6.84 13.43 -10.38
C THR A 69 -6.41 14.58 -11.27
N GLY A 70 -5.68 15.53 -10.70
CA GLY A 70 -5.08 16.63 -11.47
C GLY A 70 -4.04 16.16 -12.47
N PHE A 71 -3.39 15.01 -12.20
CA PHE A 71 -2.37 14.44 -13.10
C PHE A 71 -2.93 14.07 -14.48
N ASP A 72 -4.21 13.70 -14.55
CA ASP A 72 -4.89 13.29 -15.79
C ASP A 72 -5.50 14.48 -16.57
N MET A 73 -5.40 15.71 -16.02
CA MET A 73 -5.87 16.90 -16.72
C MET A 73 -4.92 17.29 -17.87
N PRO A 74 -5.43 17.93 -18.94
CA PRO A 74 -4.58 18.42 -20.02
C PRO A 74 -3.60 19.49 -19.53
N ASP A 75 -2.47 19.63 -20.22
CA ASP A 75 -1.50 20.67 -19.93
C ASP A 75 -2.10 22.07 -20.12
N ARG A 76 -1.66 23.00 -19.28
CA ARG A 76 -2.19 24.36 -19.26
C ARG A 76 -1.10 25.38 -19.00
N VAL A 77 -1.17 26.46 -19.75
CA VAL A 77 -0.32 27.64 -19.56
C VAL A 77 -1.02 28.65 -18.63
N CYS A 78 -0.27 29.25 -17.73
CA CYS A 78 -0.79 30.27 -16.82
C CYS A 78 -1.21 31.55 -17.55
N GLU A 79 -2.47 31.93 -17.39
CA GLU A 79 -3.05 33.13 -18.02
C GLU A 79 -2.39 34.42 -17.53
N LYS A 80 -1.75 34.43 -16.33
CA LYS A 80 -1.13 35.61 -15.75
C LYS A 80 0.33 35.83 -16.17
N CYS A 81 1.10 34.77 -16.36
CA CYS A 81 2.54 34.92 -16.58
C CYS A 81 3.12 34.05 -17.71
N GLY A 82 2.28 33.29 -18.43
CA GLY A 82 2.70 32.47 -19.56
C GLY A 82 3.58 31.24 -19.21
N THR A 83 3.67 30.86 -17.95
CA THR A 83 4.44 29.69 -17.50
C THR A 83 3.56 28.44 -17.49
N ASP A 84 4.09 27.29 -17.84
CA ASP A 84 3.39 26.01 -17.73
C ASP A 84 2.98 25.75 -16.26
N MET A 85 1.73 25.34 -16.07
CA MET A 85 1.17 25.10 -14.74
C MET A 85 1.37 23.65 -14.31
N ASN A 86 1.71 23.45 -13.06
CA ASN A 86 1.73 22.12 -12.46
C ASN A 86 0.29 21.64 -12.24
N LYS A 87 0.07 20.34 -12.45
CA LYS A 87 -1.20 19.63 -12.25
C LYS A 87 -1.12 18.83 -10.97
N ASN A 88 -2.12 18.92 -10.11
CA ASN A 88 -2.15 18.18 -8.84
C ASN A 88 -3.59 18.01 -8.33
N GLY A 89 -3.75 17.29 -7.19
CA GLY A 89 -5.03 17.11 -6.51
C GLY A 89 -5.66 15.76 -6.80
N LEU A 90 -6.17 15.12 -5.75
CA LEU A 90 -6.62 13.72 -5.74
C LEU A 90 -8.03 13.55 -5.15
N ASN A 91 -8.68 14.66 -4.78
CA ASN A 91 -10.05 14.70 -4.24
C ASN A 91 -10.28 13.67 -3.11
N ILE A 92 -9.46 13.73 -2.06
CA ILE A 92 -9.53 12.83 -0.91
C ILE A 92 -10.13 13.55 0.30
N PRO A 93 -11.26 13.10 0.86
CA PRO A 93 -11.88 13.77 2.00
C PRO A 93 -11.02 13.72 3.27
N PHE A 94 -10.82 14.86 3.92
CA PHE A 94 -10.07 14.95 5.18
C PHE A 94 -10.70 14.12 6.32
N ALA A 95 -12.02 13.97 6.32
CA ALA A 95 -12.73 13.18 7.31
C ALA A 95 -12.25 11.71 7.38
N THR A 96 -11.68 11.18 6.31
CA THR A 96 -11.11 9.81 6.31
C THR A 96 -9.86 9.69 7.16
N PHE A 97 -9.22 10.80 7.54
CA PHE A 97 -8.04 10.84 8.41
C PHE A 97 -8.40 11.07 9.89
N LEU A 98 -9.10 12.14 10.20
CA LEU A 98 -9.41 12.54 11.59
C LEU A 98 -10.85 12.26 12.05
N GLY A 99 -11.68 11.68 11.19
CA GLY A 99 -13.12 11.63 11.46
C GLY A 99 -13.81 12.95 11.12
N PHE A 100 -15.13 12.93 11.11
CA PHE A 100 -15.93 14.09 10.72
C PHE A 100 -15.88 15.21 11.77
N ASN A 101 -15.77 14.84 13.05
CA ASN A 101 -15.73 15.74 14.20
C ASN A 101 -14.35 15.81 14.87
N GLY A 102 -13.30 15.27 14.23
CA GLY A 102 -11.98 15.16 14.85
C GLY A 102 -11.91 14.12 15.98
N ASP A 103 -12.79 13.14 15.92
CA ASP A 103 -12.99 12.09 16.93
C ASP A 103 -12.17 10.81 16.66
N LYS A 104 -11.46 10.79 15.53
CA LYS A 104 -10.52 9.72 15.19
C LYS A 104 -9.09 10.19 15.43
N GLU A 105 -8.29 9.40 16.16
CA GLU A 105 -6.86 9.66 16.27
C GLU A 105 -6.18 9.49 14.92
N PRO A 106 -5.33 10.45 14.50
CA PRO A 106 -4.56 10.34 13.27
C PRO A 106 -3.48 9.27 13.42
N ASP A 107 -3.26 8.53 12.35
CA ASP A 107 -2.18 7.56 12.22
C ASP A 107 -1.28 8.01 11.07
N ILE A 108 -0.01 8.32 11.37
CA ILE A 108 0.97 8.80 10.39
C ILE A 108 1.98 7.67 10.15
N ASP A 109 1.69 6.85 9.16
CA ASP A 109 2.53 5.75 8.72
C ASP A 109 3.45 6.19 7.58
N LEU A 110 4.75 5.90 7.71
CA LEU A 110 5.77 6.31 6.74
C LEU A 110 6.62 5.13 6.30
N ASN A 111 6.87 5.04 5.00
CA ASN A 111 7.75 4.07 4.37
C ASN A 111 9.12 4.70 4.11
N PHE A 112 10.08 4.33 4.93
CA PHE A 112 11.49 4.69 4.74
C PHE A 112 12.20 3.64 3.91
N SER A 113 13.31 3.99 3.29
CA SER A 113 14.22 2.97 2.74
C SER A 113 14.62 1.98 3.82
N GLY A 114 14.60 0.67 3.50
CA GLY A 114 15.04 -0.38 4.43
C GLY A 114 16.48 -0.16 4.92
N GLU A 115 17.33 0.41 4.08
CA GLU A 115 18.72 0.77 4.44
C GLU A 115 18.80 1.97 5.39
N TYR A 116 17.82 2.85 5.37
CA TYR A 116 17.77 4.05 6.20
C TYR A 116 16.97 3.87 7.49
N GLN A 117 16.10 2.88 7.58
CA GLN A 117 15.16 2.67 8.68
C GLN A 117 15.82 2.73 10.08
N ALA A 118 16.97 2.07 10.24
CA ALA A 118 17.68 2.08 11.51
C ALA A 118 18.13 3.49 11.94
N LYS A 119 18.54 4.34 10.98
CA LYS A 119 18.88 5.74 11.24
C LYS A 119 17.66 6.57 11.59
N ALA A 120 16.52 6.33 10.91
CA ALA A 120 15.26 6.99 11.23
C ALA A 120 14.77 6.62 12.64
N HIS A 121 14.88 5.36 13.05
CA HIS A 121 14.60 4.92 14.41
C HIS A 121 15.50 5.63 15.44
N ALA A 122 16.81 5.68 15.20
CA ALA A 122 17.73 6.38 16.10
C ALA A 122 17.42 7.89 16.20
N TYR A 123 16.98 8.50 15.10
CA TYR A 123 16.63 9.92 15.08
C TYR A 123 15.42 10.27 15.94
N THR A 124 14.51 9.32 16.22
CA THR A 124 13.45 9.55 17.21
C THR A 124 13.97 9.81 18.59
N GLY A 125 15.07 9.16 18.99
CA GLY A 125 15.77 9.45 20.25
C GLY A 125 16.34 10.88 20.29
N THR A 126 16.79 11.41 19.13
CA THR A 126 17.23 12.82 19.04
C THR A 126 16.06 13.81 19.20
N ILE A 127 14.87 13.45 18.69
CA ILE A 127 13.68 14.31 18.76
C ILE A 127 13.08 14.33 20.18
N PHE A 128 12.97 13.16 20.83
CA PHE A 128 12.18 12.99 22.05
C PHE A 128 13.03 12.69 23.31
N GLY A 129 14.33 12.40 23.15
CA GLY A 129 15.20 11.82 24.19
C GLY A 129 15.28 10.30 24.06
N GLU A 130 16.47 9.74 24.17
CA GLU A 130 16.68 8.28 24.07
C GLU A 130 15.96 7.53 25.19
N GLU A 131 15.88 8.12 26.39
CA GLU A 131 15.19 7.59 27.56
C GLU A 131 13.66 7.54 27.40
N ASN A 132 13.10 8.30 26.45
CA ASN A 132 11.66 8.38 26.20
C ASN A 132 11.23 7.55 24.97
N THR A 133 12.14 6.87 24.28
CA THR A 133 11.83 6.14 23.05
C THR A 133 12.13 4.65 23.17
N PHE A 134 11.14 3.82 22.88
CA PHE A 134 11.23 2.37 22.98
C PHE A 134 10.71 1.70 21.71
N LYS A 135 11.37 0.62 21.26
CA LYS A 135 10.77 -0.22 20.21
C LYS A 135 9.50 -0.88 20.72
N ALA A 136 8.45 -0.86 19.91
CA ALA A 136 7.22 -1.55 20.25
C ALA A 136 7.44 -3.08 20.23
N GLY A 137 7.01 -3.77 21.28
CA GLY A 137 7.01 -5.23 21.35
C GLY A 137 5.79 -5.82 20.65
N THR A 138 5.92 -7.07 20.22
CA THR A 138 4.81 -7.88 19.71
C THR A 138 4.69 -9.17 20.47
N ILE A 139 3.46 -9.68 20.59
CA ILE A 139 3.17 -10.99 21.18
C ILE A 139 2.67 -11.89 20.06
N GLY A 140 3.49 -12.88 19.69
CA GLY A 140 3.11 -13.92 18.74
C GLY A 140 2.23 -14.97 19.44
N THR A 141 1.01 -15.16 18.93
CA THR A 141 0.07 -16.17 19.43
C THR A 141 -0.11 -17.30 18.43
N LEU A 142 -0.62 -18.44 18.88
CA LEU A 142 -0.96 -19.55 18.02
C LEU A 142 -2.19 -19.20 17.16
N ALA A 143 -2.02 -19.20 15.85
CA ALA A 143 -3.13 -19.10 14.90
C ALA A 143 -3.88 -20.45 14.81
N GLU A 144 -5.16 -20.40 14.48
CA GLU A 144 -6.04 -21.59 14.39
C GLU A 144 -5.44 -22.70 13.52
N LYS A 145 -4.95 -22.36 12.32
CA LYS A 145 -4.31 -23.33 11.41
C LYS A 145 -3.05 -23.99 12.01
N THR A 146 -2.26 -23.22 12.73
CA THR A 146 -1.06 -23.75 13.43
C THR A 146 -1.47 -24.64 14.59
N ALA A 147 -2.44 -24.24 15.39
CA ALA A 147 -3.00 -25.01 16.48
C ALA A 147 -3.57 -26.35 15.98
N TYR A 148 -4.31 -26.34 14.88
CA TYR A 148 -4.83 -27.56 14.24
C TYR A 148 -3.70 -28.54 13.84
N GLY A 149 -2.67 -28.04 13.16
CA GLY A 149 -1.51 -28.86 12.79
C GLY A 149 -0.79 -29.46 14.00
N MET A 150 -0.60 -28.66 15.06
CA MET A 150 0.05 -29.14 16.30
C MET A 150 -0.74 -30.25 16.97
N ILE A 151 -2.07 -30.10 17.10
CA ILE A 151 -2.94 -31.09 17.71
C ILE A 151 -2.97 -32.37 16.88
N LYS A 152 -3.06 -32.24 15.55
CA LYS A 152 -3.06 -33.37 14.65
C LYS A 152 -1.75 -34.16 14.76
N ASN A 153 -0.59 -33.51 14.70
CA ASN A 153 0.71 -34.11 14.82
C ASN A 153 0.87 -34.81 16.20
N TYR A 154 0.40 -34.18 17.28
CA TYR A 154 0.45 -34.79 18.62
C TYR A 154 -0.28 -36.13 18.68
N TYR A 155 -1.47 -36.25 18.08
CA TYR A 155 -2.21 -37.50 18.06
C TYR A 155 -1.59 -38.53 17.10
N GLU A 156 -1.04 -38.08 15.97
CA GLU A 156 -0.29 -38.97 15.06
C GLU A 156 0.95 -39.58 15.75
N GLU A 157 1.71 -38.78 16.51
CA GLU A 157 2.85 -39.27 17.31
C GLU A 157 2.43 -40.25 18.41
N LYS A 158 1.22 -40.09 18.94
CA LYS A 158 0.63 -41.01 19.92
C LYS A 158 0.04 -42.26 19.30
N GLY A 159 -0.03 -42.36 17.97
CA GLY A 159 -0.71 -43.43 17.26
C GLY A 159 -2.23 -43.44 17.46
N GLU A 160 -2.81 -42.29 17.83
CA GLU A 160 -4.23 -42.10 18.08
C GLU A 160 -4.91 -41.34 16.94
N GLN A 161 -6.11 -41.80 16.55
CA GLN A 161 -6.95 -41.04 15.62
C GLN A 161 -8.12 -40.40 16.39
N LYS A 162 -8.30 -39.08 16.22
CA LYS A 162 -9.43 -38.35 16.77
C LYS A 162 -10.31 -37.82 15.65
N ARG A 163 -11.61 -37.72 15.93
CA ARG A 163 -12.57 -37.07 14.99
C ARG A 163 -12.23 -35.58 14.86
N ASN A 164 -12.49 -35.00 13.69
CA ASN A 164 -12.25 -33.58 13.43
C ASN A 164 -12.91 -32.67 14.48
N ALA A 165 -14.17 -32.98 14.89
CA ALA A 165 -14.86 -32.20 15.90
C ALA A 165 -14.12 -32.14 17.26
N GLU A 166 -13.37 -33.20 17.64
CA GLU A 166 -12.55 -33.18 18.87
C GLU A 166 -11.26 -32.37 18.64
N ILE A 167 -10.66 -32.48 17.45
CA ILE A 167 -9.51 -31.63 17.08
C ILE A 167 -9.94 -30.15 17.10
N ASP A 168 -11.08 -29.80 16.48
CA ASP A 168 -11.59 -28.43 16.43
C ASP A 168 -11.87 -27.88 17.85
N ARG A 169 -12.43 -28.70 18.74
CA ARG A 169 -12.65 -28.33 20.13
C ARG A 169 -11.33 -27.96 20.86
N LEU A 170 -10.29 -28.74 20.65
CA LEU A 170 -8.97 -28.48 21.23
C LEU A 170 -8.29 -27.28 20.60
N VAL A 171 -8.48 -27.07 19.27
CA VAL A 171 -7.99 -25.90 18.55
C VAL A 171 -8.51 -24.61 19.15
N GLN A 172 -9.80 -24.55 19.52
CA GLN A 172 -10.39 -23.39 20.18
C GLN A 172 -9.67 -23.04 21.49
N GLY A 173 -9.27 -24.06 22.27
CA GLY A 173 -8.53 -23.85 23.53
C GLY A 173 -7.07 -23.46 23.32
N LEU A 174 -6.48 -23.78 22.17
CA LEU A 174 -5.07 -23.52 21.87
C LEU A 174 -4.86 -22.23 21.08
N THR A 175 -5.86 -21.80 20.31
CA THR A 175 -5.81 -20.58 19.51
C THR A 175 -5.70 -19.36 20.41
N GLY A 176 -4.81 -18.42 20.06
CA GLY A 176 -4.58 -17.19 20.81
C GLY A 176 -3.63 -17.32 22.01
N ILE A 177 -3.18 -18.54 22.35
CA ILE A 177 -2.16 -18.74 23.40
C ILE A 177 -0.84 -18.13 22.94
N ARG A 178 -0.16 -17.40 23.83
CA ARG A 178 1.16 -16.81 23.58
C ARG A 178 2.17 -17.90 23.24
N ARG A 179 2.88 -17.71 22.13
CA ARG A 179 3.97 -18.59 21.68
C ARG A 179 5.33 -17.93 21.87
N THR A 180 5.48 -16.70 21.45
CA THR A 180 6.73 -15.97 21.47
C THR A 180 6.50 -14.48 21.63
N THR A 181 7.55 -13.74 21.89
CA THR A 181 7.58 -12.27 21.81
C THR A 181 8.52 -11.85 20.70
N GLY A 182 8.28 -10.69 20.12
CA GLY A 182 9.09 -10.13 19.04
C GLY A 182 9.13 -8.60 19.11
N GLN A 183 9.78 -8.00 18.15
CA GLN A 183 9.75 -6.56 17.95
C GLN A 183 8.81 -6.22 16.79
N HIS A 184 8.09 -5.12 16.92
CA HIS A 184 7.30 -4.57 15.82
C HIS A 184 8.27 -4.05 14.72
N PRO A 185 8.02 -4.31 13.44
CA PRO A 185 8.96 -4.00 12.36
C PRO A 185 9.24 -2.50 12.18
N GLY A 186 8.32 -1.63 12.60
CA GLY A 186 8.46 -0.18 12.42
C GLY A 186 8.01 0.67 13.61
N GLY A 187 7.39 0.05 14.63
CA GLY A 187 6.77 0.79 15.74
C GLY A 187 7.79 1.29 16.76
N ILE A 188 7.76 2.60 17.01
CA ILE A 188 8.47 3.26 18.11
C ILE A 188 7.43 3.86 19.05
N VAL A 189 7.50 3.49 20.32
CA VAL A 189 6.67 4.05 21.37
C VAL A 189 7.40 5.21 22.01
N VAL A 190 6.73 6.35 22.12
CA VAL A 190 7.27 7.56 22.72
C VAL A 190 6.51 7.86 24.01
N LEU A 191 7.26 8.05 25.08
CA LEU A 191 6.77 8.43 26.41
C LEU A 191 6.56 9.93 26.54
N PRO A 192 5.55 10.38 27.29
CA PRO A 192 5.51 11.76 27.76
C PRO A 192 6.76 12.10 28.57
N HIS A 193 7.23 13.34 28.45
CA HIS A 193 8.42 13.79 29.15
C HIS A 193 8.24 13.69 30.68
N GLY A 194 9.19 13.06 31.36
CA GLY A 194 9.18 12.87 32.82
C GLY A 194 8.46 11.63 33.32
N GLU A 195 7.91 10.81 32.41
CA GLU A 195 7.27 9.53 32.79
C GLU A 195 8.28 8.37 32.70
N ASP A 196 8.01 7.30 33.48
CA ASP A 196 8.77 6.04 33.43
C ASP A 196 7.99 5.00 32.64
N ILE A 197 8.64 4.29 31.71
CA ILE A 197 8.03 3.22 30.90
C ILE A 197 7.39 2.16 31.78
N ASN A 198 7.94 1.88 32.94
CA ASN A 198 7.44 0.85 33.85
C ASN A 198 6.07 1.18 34.47
N THR A 199 5.60 2.42 34.36
CA THR A 199 4.24 2.80 34.73
C THR A 199 3.19 2.36 33.70
N PHE A 200 3.63 2.09 32.47
CA PHE A 200 2.76 1.68 31.35
C PHE A 200 2.92 0.20 31.03
N THR A 201 4.15 -0.29 30.96
CA THR A 201 4.47 -1.66 30.55
C THR A 201 5.84 -2.08 31.05
N PRO A 202 6.05 -3.35 31.39
CA PRO A 202 7.39 -3.90 31.50
C PRO A 202 8.15 -3.78 30.19
N VAL A 203 9.46 -3.80 30.25
CA VAL A 203 10.34 -3.93 29.09
C VAL A 203 10.96 -5.32 29.04
N GLN A 204 11.37 -5.77 27.85
CA GLN A 204 11.90 -7.11 27.65
C GLN A 204 12.93 -7.17 26.51
N HIS A 205 13.73 -8.19 26.53
CA HIS A 205 14.47 -8.68 25.36
C HIS A 205 13.52 -9.56 24.50
N PRO A 206 13.21 -9.18 23.25
CA PRO A 206 12.30 -9.93 22.39
C PRO A 206 12.85 -11.34 22.14
N ALA A 207 11.96 -12.34 22.00
CA ALA A 207 12.28 -13.76 21.82
C ALA A 207 13.16 -14.36 22.95
N ASN A 208 13.23 -13.71 24.11
CA ASN A 208 14.09 -14.05 25.26
C ASN A 208 15.60 -14.06 24.92
N ASP A 209 16.01 -13.31 23.89
CA ASP A 209 17.41 -13.16 23.50
C ASP A 209 18.08 -12.07 24.35
N VAL A 210 18.63 -12.46 25.49
CA VAL A 210 19.28 -11.55 26.44
C VAL A 210 20.64 -11.03 25.97
N GLU A 211 21.23 -11.65 24.96
CA GLU A 211 22.48 -11.19 24.34
C GLU A 211 22.23 -10.03 23.35
N SER A 212 21.00 -9.89 22.87
CA SER A 212 20.63 -8.79 22.00
C SER A 212 20.55 -7.47 22.78
N PRO A 213 21.11 -6.37 22.27
CA PRO A 213 20.97 -5.04 22.89
C PRO A 213 19.56 -4.47 22.72
N ILE A 214 18.69 -5.15 21.98
CA ILE A 214 17.35 -4.66 21.68
C ILE A 214 16.44 -4.83 22.90
N ILE A 215 15.82 -3.74 23.32
CA ILE A 215 14.79 -3.71 24.35
C ILE A 215 13.48 -3.24 23.72
N THR A 216 12.39 -3.94 24.02
CA THR A 216 11.05 -3.60 23.54
C THR A 216 10.07 -3.45 24.70
N THR A 217 8.96 -2.75 24.46
CA THR A 217 7.80 -2.84 25.34
C THR A 217 7.26 -4.28 25.39
N HIS A 218 6.64 -4.68 26.50
CA HIS A 218 6.14 -6.05 26.64
C HIS A 218 4.66 -6.17 26.30
N PHE A 219 3.81 -5.28 26.80
CA PHE A 219 2.38 -5.36 26.51
C PHE A 219 2.10 -5.04 25.04
N ASP A 220 1.06 -5.67 24.50
CA ASP A 220 0.54 -5.32 23.19
C ASP A 220 0.19 -3.84 23.17
N TYR A 221 0.69 -3.12 22.15
CA TYR A 221 0.51 -1.66 22.04
C TYR A 221 -0.96 -1.24 22.13
N HIS A 222 -1.89 -1.99 21.52
CA HIS A 222 -3.33 -1.71 21.57
C HIS A 222 -3.94 -1.78 22.98
N LYS A 223 -3.18 -2.21 23.98
CA LYS A 223 -3.60 -2.21 25.38
C LYS A 223 -3.05 -1.03 26.18
N ILE A 224 -2.09 -0.32 25.62
CA ILE A 224 -1.37 0.80 26.27
C ILE A 224 -1.38 2.08 25.43
N ASP A 225 -2.12 2.12 24.33
CA ASP A 225 -2.12 3.20 23.34
C ASP A 225 -2.76 4.52 23.82
N HIS A 226 -3.59 4.47 24.87
CA HIS A 226 -4.34 5.64 25.34
C HIS A 226 -3.47 6.80 25.84
N ASN A 227 -2.25 6.52 26.28
CA ASN A 227 -1.37 7.51 26.93
C ASN A 227 0.02 7.60 26.27
N LEU A 228 0.26 6.82 25.22
CA LEU A 228 1.55 6.73 24.55
C LEU A 228 1.41 7.06 23.05
N LEU A 229 2.36 7.82 22.53
CA LEU A 229 2.46 8.05 21.11
C LEU A 229 3.21 6.88 20.45
N LYS A 230 2.68 6.35 19.37
CA LYS A 230 3.37 5.40 18.49
C LYS A 230 3.69 6.05 17.16
N LEU A 231 4.90 5.89 16.70
CA LEU A 231 5.35 6.27 15.36
C LEU A 231 5.61 4.98 14.58
N ASP A 232 5.02 4.85 13.40
CA ASP A 232 5.26 3.73 12.50
C ASP A 232 6.26 4.12 11.41
N ILE A 233 7.54 3.78 11.65
CA ILE A 233 8.69 4.03 10.78
C ILE A 233 9.03 2.71 10.10
N LEU A 234 8.40 2.46 8.95
CA LEU A 234 8.46 1.16 8.27
C LEU A 234 9.57 1.15 7.22
N GLY A 235 10.34 0.06 7.17
CA GLY A 235 11.31 -0.18 6.09
C GLY A 235 10.58 -0.71 4.84
N HIS A 236 10.92 -0.15 3.67
CA HIS A 236 10.35 -0.55 2.40
C HIS A 236 11.40 -0.53 1.29
N ASP A 237 11.26 -1.42 0.30
CA ASP A 237 12.22 -1.52 -0.80
C ASP A 237 12.06 -0.39 -1.82
N ASP A 238 10.84 0.10 -2.06
CA ASP A 238 10.59 1.09 -3.12
C ASP A 238 11.40 2.38 -2.94
N PRO A 239 11.49 2.99 -1.74
CA PRO A 239 12.39 4.13 -1.54
C PRO A 239 13.86 3.80 -1.80
N THR A 240 14.31 2.57 -1.49
CA THR A 240 15.68 2.11 -1.77
C THR A 240 15.92 2.00 -3.28
N VAL A 241 14.96 1.42 -4.01
CA VAL A 241 15.01 1.33 -5.49
C VAL A 241 15.04 2.71 -6.11
N ILE A 242 14.17 3.63 -5.67
CA ILE A 242 14.13 5.01 -6.18
C ILE A 242 15.45 5.72 -5.93
N LYS A 243 16.05 5.56 -4.75
CA LYS A 243 17.37 6.11 -4.44
C LYS A 243 18.45 5.62 -5.40
N MET A 244 18.52 4.32 -5.64
CA MET A 244 19.48 3.74 -6.59
C MET A 244 19.21 4.22 -8.02
N LEU A 245 17.95 4.34 -8.42
CA LEU A 245 17.59 4.87 -9.75
C LEU A 245 18.01 6.34 -9.90
N GLU A 246 17.79 7.18 -8.88
CA GLU A 246 18.26 8.56 -8.87
C GLU A 246 19.78 8.64 -9.05
N GLU A 247 20.54 7.84 -8.31
CA GLU A 247 22.01 7.79 -8.40
C GLU A 247 22.51 7.34 -9.76
N LEU A 248 21.88 6.35 -10.38
CA LEU A 248 22.28 5.81 -11.67
C LEU A 248 21.86 6.70 -12.86
N THR A 249 20.73 7.39 -12.75
CA THR A 249 20.16 8.18 -13.84
C THR A 249 20.42 9.67 -13.72
N HIS A 250 20.78 10.14 -12.53
CA HIS A 250 20.87 11.57 -12.15
C HIS A 250 19.55 12.32 -12.42
N ARG A 251 18.43 11.60 -12.40
CA ARG A 251 17.08 12.14 -12.55
C ARG A 251 16.43 12.26 -11.19
N ASP A 252 16.06 13.47 -10.81
CA ASP A 252 15.27 13.72 -9.60
C ASP A 252 13.89 13.02 -9.73
N PRO A 253 13.56 12.07 -8.83
CA PRO A 253 12.31 11.32 -8.89
C PRO A 253 11.07 12.19 -8.73
N GLU A 254 11.15 13.32 -8.03
CA GLU A 254 10.02 14.25 -7.85
C GLU A 254 9.66 14.99 -9.14
N THR A 255 10.58 15.01 -10.13
CA THR A 255 10.34 15.63 -11.45
C THR A 255 9.74 14.68 -12.49
N ILE A 256 9.51 13.42 -12.15
CA ILE A 256 8.91 12.43 -13.06
C ILE A 256 7.42 12.71 -13.18
N PRO A 257 6.90 12.97 -14.41
CA PRO A 257 5.48 13.21 -14.62
C PRO A 257 4.67 11.92 -14.48
N PHE A 258 3.42 12.02 -13.99
CA PHE A 258 2.53 10.87 -13.83
C PHE A 258 1.59 10.66 -15.03
N ASP A 259 1.79 11.38 -16.11
CA ASP A 259 1.04 11.33 -17.36
C ASP A 259 1.92 11.04 -18.59
N ASP A 260 3.13 10.48 -18.40
CA ASP A 260 4.01 10.09 -19.50
C ASP A 260 3.37 8.97 -20.33
N PRO A 261 3.06 9.20 -21.63
CA PRO A 261 2.33 8.22 -22.44
C PRO A 261 3.07 6.90 -22.62
N ALA A 262 4.41 6.94 -22.74
CA ALA A 262 5.22 5.73 -22.91
C ALA A 262 5.19 4.88 -21.63
N THR A 263 5.31 5.52 -20.47
CA THR A 263 5.17 4.82 -19.17
C THR A 263 3.76 4.27 -18.99
N MET A 264 2.73 5.05 -19.31
CA MET A 264 1.36 4.57 -19.18
C MET A 264 1.08 3.36 -20.07
N SER A 265 1.66 3.31 -21.26
CA SER A 265 1.44 2.22 -22.22
C SER A 265 1.92 0.85 -21.73
N ILE A 266 2.92 0.75 -20.84
CA ILE A 266 3.40 -0.56 -20.36
C ILE A 266 2.39 -1.31 -19.50
N PHE A 267 1.37 -0.61 -18.97
CA PHE A 267 0.30 -1.26 -18.23
C PHE A 267 -0.66 -2.05 -19.11
N THR A 268 -0.70 -1.78 -20.43
CA THR A 268 -1.60 -2.47 -21.37
C THR A 268 -0.88 -3.06 -22.59
N SER A 269 0.43 -2.81 -22.75
CA SER A 269 1.24 -3.26 -23.88
C SER A 269 2.68 -3.53 -23.45
N THR A 270 3.45 -4.16 -24.33
CA THR A 270 4.90 -4.35 -24.20
C THR A 270 5.69 -3.47 -25.18
N ASP A 271 5.02 -2.74 -26.07
CA ASP A 271 5.62 -2.02 -27.18
C ASP A 271 6.68 -1.00 -26.76
N ALA A 272 6.40 -0.22 -25.69
CA ALA A 272 7.35 0.77 -25.16
C ALA A 272 8.64 0.14 -24.60
N LEU A 273 8.63 -1.16 -24.31
CA LEU A 273 9.81 -1.91 -23.88
C LEU A 273 10.58 -2.53 -25.07
N GLY A 274 10.04 -2.44 -26.29
CA GLY A 274 10.65 -3.00 -27.50
C GLY A 274 10.69 -4.54 -27.54
N ILE A 275 9.76 -5.20 -26.85
CA ILE A 275 9.63 -6.66 -26.77
C ILE A 275 8.22 -7.10 -27.14
N THR A 276 8.07 -8.35 -27.58
CA THR A 276 6.74 -8.90 -27.90
C THR A 276 6.09 -9.54 -26.66
N PRO A 277 4.74 -9.67 -26.62
CA PRO A 277 4.05 -10.43 -25.60
C PRO A 277 4.53 -11.88 -25.48
N GLU A 278 4.89 -12.51 -26.59
CA GLU A 278 5.42 -13.87 -26.63
C GLU A 278 6.79 -13.96 -25.97
N ASP A 279 7.64 -12.95 -26.15
CA ASP A 279 8.95 -12.88 -25.51
C ASP A 279 8.84 -12.76 -24.00
N LEU A 280 7.94 -11.90 -23.51
CA LEU A 280 7.73 -11.68 -22.09
C LEU A 280 6.87 -12.76 -21.44
N GLY A 281 5.99 -13.40 -22.21
CA GLY A 281 4.94 -14.29 -21.68
C GLY A 281 3.79 -13.57 -20.99
N ALA A 282 3.58 -12.29 -21.32
CA ALA A 282 2.50 -11.44 -20.80
C ALA A 282 2.18 -10.32 -21.80
N ASN A 283 0.92 -9.88 -21.80
CA ASN A 283 0.43 -8.81 -22.70
C ASN A 283 0.86 -7.41 -22.27
N MET A 284 1.49 -7.27 -21.10
CA MET A 284 1.85 -5.99 -20.50
C MET A 284 3.25 -6.00 -19.90
N GLY A 285 3.88 -4.84 -19.80
CA GLY A 285 5.25 -4.67 -19.32
C GLY A 285 5.41 -4.51 -17.80
N THR A 286 4.46 -4.97 -16.98
CA THR A 286 4.40 -4.65 -15.53
C THR A 286 5.24 -5.56 -14.64
N TYR A 287 5.92 -6.58 -15.16
CA TYR A 287 6.83 -7.41 -14.36
C TYR A 287 7.88 -6.54 -13.66
N GLY A 288 8.08 -6.80 -12.37
CA GLY A 288 9.02 -6.06 -11.52
C GLY A 288 8.53 -4.68 -11.06
N ILE A 289 7.38 -4.19 -11.54
CA ILE A 289 6.80 -2.93 -11.08
C ILE A 289 6.00 -3.16 -9.79
N PRO A 290 6.31 -2.43 -8.69
CA PRO A 290 5.54 -2.50 -7.46
C PRO A 290 4.05 -2.31 -7.71
N GLU A 291 3.21 -2.94 -6.92
CA GLU A 291 1.74 -2.94 -7.00
C GLU A 291 1.15 -3.71 -8.21
N PHE A 292 1.86 -3.82 -9.34
CA PHE A 292 1.31 -4.30 -10.62
C PHE A 292 1.95 -5.60 -11.14
N ARG A 293 2.89 -6.18 -10.37
CA ARG A 293 3.71 -7.32 -10.81
C ARG A 293 3.04 -8.69 -10.69
N THR A 294 1.99 -8.81 -9.87
CA THR A 294 1.37 -10.11 -9.57
C THR A 294 0.43 -10.54 -10.68
N SER A 295 0.28 -11.85 -10.91
CA SER A 295 -0.69 -12.38 -11.88
C SER A 295 -2.13 -11.94 -11.59
N PHE A 296 -2.45 -11.70 -10.32
CA PHE A 296 -3.75 -11.20 -9.91
C PHE A 296 -3.98 -9.76 -10.38
N THR A 297 -3.01 -8.87 -10.16
CA THR A 297 -3.11 -7.48 -10.61
C THR A 297 -3.00 -7.35 -12.13
N GLN A 298 -2.18 -8.16 -12.78
CA GLN A 298 -2.10 -8.22 -14.25
C GLN A 298 -3.45 -8.61 -14.87
N LYS A 299 -4.15 -9.56 -14.27
CA LYS A 299 -5.50 -9.91 -14.71
C LYS A 299 -6.52 -8.81 -14.49
N MET A 300 -6.41 -8.03 -13.40
CA MET A 300 -7.24 -6.84 -13.22
C MET A 300 -6.99 -5.81 -14.31
N ILE A 301 -5.72 -5.59 -14.68
CA ILE A 301 -5.32 -4.67 -15.74
C ILE A 301 -5.89 -5.13 -17.09
N ASP A 302 -5.78 -6.42 -17.44
CA ASP A 302 -6.38 -6.99 -18.65
C ASP A 302 -7.90 -6.80 -18.68
N ASP A 303 -8.58 -7.02 -17.55
CA ASP A 303 -10.05 -6.88 -17.44
C ASP A 303 -10.51 -5.41 -17.48
N SER A 304 -9.67 -4.44 -17.09
CA SER A 304 -10.04 -3.04 -16.90
C SER A 304 -9.45 -2.06 -17.93
N ASN A 305 -8.35 -2.45 -18.59
CA ASN A 305 -7.66 -1.67 -19.62
C ASN A 305 -7.42 -0.19 -19.23
N PRO A 306 -6.61 0.08 -18.19
CA PRO A 306 -6.38 1.44 -17.68
C PRO A 306 -5.70 2.33 -18.71
N ASP A 307 -6.10 3.60 -18.77
CA ASP A 307 -5.54 4.58 -19.71
C ASP A 307 -5.01 5.87 -19.03
N CYS A 308 -5.16 5.98 -17.70
CA CYS A 308 -4.77 7.16 -16.93
C CYS A 308 -4.26 6.81 -15.53
N PHE A 309 -3.65 7.78 -14.85
CA PHE A 309 -3.12 7.60 -13.50
C PHE A 309 -4.20 7.23 -12.48
N ALA A 310 -5.39 7.84 -12.57
CA ALA A 310 -6.52 7.53 -11.70
C ALA A 310 -6.92 6.05 -11.76
N ASP A 311 -6.89 5.45 -12.93
CA ASP A 311 -7.21 4.04 -13.11
C ASP A 311 -6.21 3.13 -12.40
N LEU A 312 -4.92 3.47 -12.45
CA LEU A 312 -3.89 2.74 -11.72
C LEU A 312 -4.11 2.81 -10.20
N VAL A 313 -4.52 3.96 -9.68
CA VAL A 313 -4.89 4.12 -8.26
C VAL A 313 -6.08 3.24 -7.91
N ARG A 314 -7.09 3.14 -8.78
CA ARG A 314 -8.25 2.25 -8.58
C ARG A 314 -7.85 0.78 -8.58
N ILE A 315 -7.01 0.35 -9.52
CA ILE A 315 -6.50 -1.03 -9.58
C ILE A 315 -5.74 -1.38 -8.31
N SER A 316 -4.88 -0.48 -7.82
CA SER A 316 -4.20 -0.66 -6.53
C SER A 316 -5.21 -0.78 -5.37
N GLY A 317 -6.24 0.06 -5.35
CA GLY A 317 -7.34 -0.02 -4.37
C GLY A 317 -8.06 -1.38 -4.39
N PHE A 318 -8.44 -1.88 -5.56
CA PHE A 318 -9.07 -3.19 -5.72
C PHE A 318 -8.18 -4.33 -5.23
N SER A 319 -6.87 -4.24 -5.45
CA SER A 319 -5.93 -5.30 -5.07
C SER A 319 -5.67 -5.40 -3.58
N HIS A 320 -5.77 -4.28 -2.85
CA HIS A 320 -5.51 -4.21 -1.42
C HIS A 320 -6.73 -4.59 -0.56
N GLY A 321 -7.94 -4.48 -1.11
CA GLY A 321 -9.17 -4.79 -0.38
C GLY A 321 -9.53 -6.28 -0.35
N THR A 322 -10.45 -6.63 0.53
CA THR A 322 -11.00 -7.99 0.59
C THR A 322 -12.43 -8.01 0.07
N ASN A 323 -12.73 -8.89 -0.90
CA ASN A 323 -14.01 -8.97 -1.60
C ASN A 323 -14.39 -7.66 -2.32
N VAL A 324 -13.41 -6.97 -2.85
CA VAL A 324 -13.61 -5.71 -3.60
C VAL A 324 -13.64 -5.98 -5.10
N TRP A 325 -12.72 -6.81 -5.63
CA TRP A 325 -12.62 -7.11 -7.05
C TRP A 325 -13.40 -8.35 -7.44
N LEU A 326 -12.92 -9.54 -7.05
CA LEU A 326 -13.53 -10.82 -7.44
C LEU A 326 -14.95 -10.98 -6.87
N GLY A 327 -15.91 -11.32 -7.73
CA GLY A 327 -17.30 -11.49 -7.35
C GLY A 327 -18.02 -10.17 -6.99
N ASN A 328 -17.38 -9.02 -7.25
CA ASN A 328 -17.90 -7.68 -6.98
C ASN A 328 -17.61 -6.72 -8.13
N ALA A 329 -16.64 -5.82 -8.05
CA ALA A 329 -16.36 -4.82 -9.07
C ALA A 329 -16.09 -5.44 -10.46
N GLN A 330 -15.36 -6.56 -10.52
CA GLN A 330 -15.11 -7.28 -11.77
C GLN A 330 -16.41 -7.69 -12.48
N ASP A 331 -17.35 -8.26 -11.73
CA ASP A 331 -18.62 -8.73 -12.30
C ASP A 331 -19.49 -7.56 -12.79
N LEU A 332 -19.52 -6.47 -12.02
CA LEU A 332 -20.26 -5.25 -12.37
C LEU A 332 -19.71 -4.59 -13.65
N ILE A 333 -18.39 -4.53 -13.78
CA ILE A 333 -17.72 -3.96 -14.96
C ILE A 333 -17.96 -4.86 -16.18
N LYS A 334 -17.79 -6.18 -16.05
CA LYS A 334 -18.04 -7.13 -17.14
C LYS A 334 -19.48 -7.16 -17.59
N ALA A 335 -20.43 -6.94 -16.68
CA ALA A 335 -21.85 -6.84 -17.00
C ALA A 335 -22.25 -5.47 -17.59
N GLY A 336 -21.35 -4.50 -17.63
CA GLY A 336 -21.66 -3.12 -18.05
C GLY A 336 -22.58 -2.37 -17.07
N THR A 337 -22.73 -2.88 -15.85
CA THR A 337 -23.52 -2.23 -14.79
C THR A 337 -22.79 -1.04 -14.16
N SER A 338 -21.47 -1.11 -14.12
CA SER A 338 -20.58 -0.05 -13.61
C SER A 338 -19.40 0.11 -14.53
N THR A 339 -18.78 1.29 -14.48
CA THR A 339 -17.49 1.54 -15.11
C THR A 339 -16.36 1.33 -14.10
N LEU A 340 -15.10 1.31 -14.57
CA LEU A 340 -13.95 1.29 -13.68
C LEU A 340 -13.96 2.49 -12.72
N LYS A 341 -14.35 3.66 -13.23
CA LYS A 341 -14.45 4.92 -12.47
C LYS A 341 -15.51 4.86 -11.35
N ASP A 342 -16.66 4.24 -11.61
CA ASP A 342 -17.79 4.25 -10.68
C ASP A 342 -17.77 3.08 -9.68
N ALA A 343 -16.95 2.06 -9.94
CA ALA A 343 -16.80 0.91 -9.05
C ALA A 343 -16.06 1.29 -7.77
N ILE A 344 -16.45 0.69 -6.64
CA ILE A 344 -15.84 0.96 -5.33
C ILE A 344 -14.46 0.31 -5.27
N SER A 345 -13.40 1.12 -5.27
CA SER A 345 -12.01 0.69 -5.18
C SER A 345 -11.37 1.01 -3.82
N ALA A 346 -11.77 2.12 -3.21
CA ALA A 346 -11.28 2.60 -1.93
C ALA A 346 -12.43 3.07 -1.04
N ARG A 347 -12.18 3.18 0.27
CA ARG A 347 -13.22 3.64 1.21
C ARG A 347 -13.72 5.04 0.89
N ASP A 348 -12.83 5.91 0.41
CA ASP A 348 -13.13 7.30 0.05
C ASP A 348 -14.18 7.39 -1.08
N ASP A 349 -14.21 6.41 -1.99
CA ASP A 349 -15.19 6.34 -3.08
C ASP A 349 -16.62 6.26 -2.53
N ILE A 350 -16.83 5.49 -1.45
CA ILE A 350 -18.15 5.36 -0.83
C ILE A 350 -18.61 6.68 -0.26
N MET A 351 -17.74 7.37 0.48
CA MET A 351 -18.09 8.65 1.10
C MET A 351 -18.40 9.70 0.03
N ASN A 352 -17.53 9.84 -0.96
CA ASN A 352 -17.70 10.82 -2.04
C ASN A 352 -18.97 10.55 -2.86
N TYR A 353 -19.18 9.30 -3.27
CA TYR A 353 -20.36 8.92 -4.06
C TYR A 353 -21.67 9.21 -3.33
N LEU A 354 -21.77 8.82 -2.07
CA LEU A 354 -22.97 9.06 -1.26
C LEU A 354 -23.22 10.57 -1.08
N MET A 355 -22.19 11.35 -0.77
CA MET A 355 -22.32 12.81 -0.62
C MET A 355 -22.72 13.49 -1.92
N GLN A 356 -22.14 13.11 -3.05
CA GLN A 356 -22.48 13.64 -4.38
C GLN A 356 -23.94 13.33 -4.78
N ASN A 357 -24.48 12.22 -4.29
CA ASN A 357 -25.88 11.85 -4.49
C ASN A 357 -26.81 12.40 -3.38
N GLY A 358 -26.37 13.37 -2.60
CA GLY A 358 -27.21 14.09 -1.63
C GLY A 358 -27.45 13.39 -0.30
N ILE A 359 -26.72 12.30 -0.04
CA ILE A 359 -26.78 11.65 1.27
C ILE A 359 -26.04 12.51 2.30
N GLU A 360 -26.63 12.63 3.49
CA GLU A 360 -26.10 13.44 4.59
C GLU A 360 -24.62 13.05 4.91
N PRO A 361 -23.69 14.02 5.07
CA PRO A 361 -22.26 13.77 5.19
C PRO A 361 -21.85 12.82 6.32
N LEU A 362 -22.46 12.98 7.53
CA LEU A 362 -22.15 12.11 8.66
C LEU A 362 -22.66 10.69 8.43
N LEU A 363 -23.81 10.52 7.77
CA LEU A 363 -24.33 9.21 7.39
C LEU A 363 -23.43 8.54 6.36
N SER A 364 -22.96 9.31 5.36
CA SER A 364 -22.02 8.85 4.34
C SER A 364 -20.70 8.37 4.96
N PHE A 365 -20.16 9.13 5.90
CA PHE A 365 -18.96 8.76 6.65
C PHE A 365 -19.16 7.48 7.49
N LYS A 366 -20.25 7.38 8.27
CA LYS A 366 -20.55 6.19 9.07
C LYS A 366 -20.77 4.96 8.21
N THR A 367 -21.44 5.10 7.09
CA THR A 367 -21.64 4.01 6.11
C THR A 367 -20.30 3.53 5.58
N MET A 368 -19.45 4.43 5.11
CA MET A 368 -18.09 4.14 4.67
C MET A 368 -17.28 3.40 5.76
N GLU A 369 -17.29 3.89 7.00
CA GLU A 369 -16.56 3.27 8.12
C GLU A 369 -17.05 1.85 8.44
N ASN A 370 -18.34 1.57 8.32
CA ASN A 370 -18.89 0.23 8.53
C ASN A 370 -18.50 -0.71 7.37
N VAL A 371 -18.64 -0.25 6.14
CA VAL A 371 -18.31 -1.05 4.95
C VAL A 371 -16.82 -1.40 4.94
N ARG A 372 -15.91 -0.42 5.17
CA ARG A 372 -14.48 -0.70 5.16
C ARG A 372 -14.02 -1.71 6.21
N LYS A 373 -14.76 -1.86 7.31
CA LYS A 373 -14.51 -2.84 8.39
C LYS A 373 -15.25 -4.16 8.18
N GLY A 374 -15.91 -4.34 7.05
CA GLY A 374 -16.65 -5.55 6.70
C GLY A 374 -17.94 -5.77 7.51
N ARG A 375 -18.46 -4.71 8.15
CA ARG A 375 -19.70 -4.76 8.94
C ARG A 375 -20.96 -4.66 8.07
N GLY A 376 -20.81 -4.32 6.79
CA GLY A 376 -21.92 -4.08 5.86
C GLY A 376 -22.69 -2.80 6.17
N ILE A 377 -23.91 -2.73 5.67
CA ILE A 377 -24.84 -1.60 5.86
C ILE A 377 -26.05 -2.10 6.66
N ALA A 378 -26.41 -1.40 7.73
CA ALA A 378 -27.57 -1.72 8.54
C ALA A 378 -28.88 -1.54 7.76
N PRO A 379 -29.93 -2.34 8.01
CA PRO A 379 -31.18 -2.32 7.22
C PRO A 379 -31.86 -0.94 7.13
N ASP A 380 -31.89 -0.21 8.25
CA ASP A 380 -32.44 1.16 8.30
C ASP A 380 -31.66 2.17 7.48
N VAL A 381 -30.33 1.97 7.36
CA VAL A 381 -29.46 2.77 6.50
C VAL A 381 -29.68 2.40 5.04
N VAL A 382 -29.83 1.11 4.69
CA VAL A 382 -30.15 0.66 3.33
C VAL A 382 -31.43 1.34 2.81
N GLU A 383 -32.47 1.42 3.63
CA GLU A 383 -33.71 2.09 3.25
C GLU A 383 -33.50 3.60 2.98
N LYS A 384 -32.67 4.27 3.79
CA LYS A 384 -32.31 5.69 3.57
C LYS A 384 -31.52 5.89 2.28
N LEU A 385 -30.59 4.98 1.98
CA LEU A 385 -29.82 5.05 0.74
C LEU A 385 -30.72 4.83 -0.50
N ARG A 386 -31.64 3.87 -0.44
CA ARG A 386 -32.65 3.65 -1.50
C ARG A 386 -33.56 4.87 -1.69
N ALA A 387 -34.05 5.44 -0.60
CA ALA A 387 -34.84 6.65 -0.63
C ALA A 387 -34.07 7.85 -1.20
N GLY A 388 -32.76 7.90 -0.99
CA GLY A 388 -31.84 8.89 -1.57
C GLY A 388 -31.46 8.61 -3.04
N GLY A 389 -32.02 7.54 -3.66
CA GLY A 389 -31.76 7.22 -5.07
C GLY A 389 -30.47 6.44 -5.33
N ILE A 390 -29.80 5.91 -4.29
CA ILE A 390 -28.63 5.06 -4.48
C ILE A 390 -29.02 3.74 -5.12
N PRO A 391 -28.40 3.35 -6.26
CA PRO A 391 -28.78 2.15 -6.99
C PRO A 391 -28.47 0.87 -6.22
N GLU A 392 -29.29 -0.16 -6.41
CA GLU A 392 -29.19 -1.43 -5.68
C GLU A 392 -27.83 -2.11 -5.86
N TRP A 393 -27.28 -2.09 -7.08
CA TRP A 393 -25.96 -2.67 -7.34
C TRP A 393 -24.84 -2.06 -6.47
N TYR A 394 -24.95 -0.77 -6.15
CA TYR A 394 -23.99 -0.08 -5.30
C TYR A 394 -24.10 -0.53 -3.84
N ILE A 395 -25.34 -0.64 -3.35
CA ILE A 395 -25.65 -1.14 -1.99
C ILE A 395 -25.17 -2.58 -1.85
N GLU A 396 -25.47 -3.44 -2.82
CA GLU A 396 -25.02 -4.84 -2.84
C GLU A 396 -23.48 -4.95 -2.89
N SER A 397 -22.82 -4.10 -3.67
CA SER A 397 -21.37 -4.03 -3.72
C SER A 397 -20.78 -3.70 -2.35
N CYS A 398 -21.31 -2.70 -1.66
CA CYS A 398 -20.91 -2.34 -0.30
C CYS A 398 -21.08 -3.51 0.70
N GLN A 399 -22.14 -4.29 0.57
CA GLN A 399 -22.42 -5.42 1.47
C GLN A 399 -21.47 -6.62 1.28
N LYS A 400 -20.94 -6.79 0.06
CA LYS A 400 -19.96 -7.84 -0.24
C LYS A 400 -18.58 -7.56 0.35
N ILE A 401 -18.22 -6.28 0.49
CA ILE A 401 -16.89 -5.83 0.91
C ILE A 401 -16.61 -6.24 2.36
N LYS A 402 -15.41 -6.78 2.62
CA LYS A 402 -14.93 -7.17 3.93
C LYS A 402 -13.85 -6.25 4.47
N TYR A 403 -13.07 -5.64 3.58
CA TYR A 403 -12.07 -4.65 3.97
C TYR A 403 -11.75 -3.71 2.80
N LEU A 404 -11.62 -2.40 3.09
CA LEU A 404 -11.20 -1.38 2.14
C LEU A 404 -10.05 -0.55 2.70
N PHE A 405 -9.09 -0.25 1.83
CA PHE A 405 -8.01 0.69 2.09
C PHE A 405 -8.41 2.14 1.74
N PRO A 406 -7.67 3.14 2.27
CA PRO A 406 -7.87 4.53 1.86
C PRO A 406 -7.28 4.78 0.46
N ARG A 407 -7.90 5.69 -0.32
CA ARG A 407 -7.38 6.15 -1.62
C ARG A 407 -5.98 6.76 -1.47
N ALA A 408 -5.72 7.50 -0.39
CA ALA A 408 -4.41 8.06 -0.10
C ALA A 408 -3.29 7.00 -0.05
N HIS A 409 -3.57 5.83 0.54
CA HIS A 409 -2.65 4.69 0.56
C HIS A 409 -2.34 4.19 -0.84
N ALA A 410 -3.38 3.88 -1.62
CA ALA A 410 -3.22 3.40 -3.00
C ALA A 410 -2.43 4.40 -3.86
N THR A 411 -2.77 5.69 -3.74
CA THR A 411 -2.07 6.75 -4.49
C THR A 411 -0.59 6.82 -4.16
N ALA A 412 -0.22 6.81 -2.88
CA ALA A 412 1.19 6.91 -2.48
C ALA A 412 2.02 5.76 -3.07
N TYR A 413 1.48 4.54 -3.05
CA TYR A 413 2.16 3.38 -3.63
C TYR A 413 2.20 3.43 -5.16
N VAL A 414 1.13 3.88 -5.81
CA VAL A 414 1.12 4.04 -7.27
C VAL A 414 2.11 5.12 -7.72
N MET A 415 2.25 6.22 -7.00
CA MET A 415 3.26 7.24 -7.30
C MET A 415 4.68 6.65 -7.30
N MET A 416 5.02 5.84 -6.28
CA MET A 416 6.30 5.14 -6.22
C MET A 416 6.46 4.14 -7.37
N GLY A 417 5.46 3.29 -7.59
CA GLY A 417 5.46 2.29 -8.66
C GLY A 417 5.56 2.91 -10.06
N TYR A 418 4.87 4.02 -10.29
CA TYR A 418 4.91 4.73 -11.58
C TYR A 418 6.30 5.34 -11.88
N ARG A 419 6.96 5.91 -10.86
CA ARG A 419 8.35 6.40 -11.00
C ARG A 419 9.32 5.27 -11.38
N ILE A 420 9.15 4.09 -10.78
CA ILE A 420 9.93 2.90 -11.13
C ILE A 420 9.60 2.44 -12.56
N ALA A 421 8.32 2.45 -12.94
CA ALA A 421 7.87 2.14 -14.29
C ALA A 421 8.43 3.12 -15.33
N PHE A 422 8.48 4.41 -15.04
CA PHE A 422 9.11 5.42 -15.87
C PHE A 422 10.59 5.11 -16.13
N CYS A 423 11.33 4.73 -15.08
CA CYS A 423 12.72 4.32 -15.24
C CYS A 423 12.87 3.01 -16.04
N LYS A 424 11.92 2.10 -15.94
CA LYS A 424 11.92 0.87 -16.76
C LYS A 424 11.83 1.19 -18.25
N VAL A 425 11.04 2.18 -18.63
CA VAL A 425 10.86 2.61 -20.02
C VAL A 425 12.03 3.47 -20.50
N HIS A 426 12.39 4.51 -19.74
CA HIS A 426 13.33 5.54 -20.20
C HIS A 426 14.79 5.28 -19.82
N TYR A 427 15.03 4.46 -18.78
CA TYR A 427 16.36 4.13 -18.25
C TYR A 427 16.49 2.62 -17.96
N PRO A 428 16.27 1.73 -18.95
CA PRO A 428 16.16 0.29 -18.71
C PRO A 428 17.36 -0.31 -18.01
N LEU A 429 18.59 0.07 -18.38
CA LEU A 429 19.79 -0.45 -17.72
C LEU A 429 19.84 -0.12 -16.22
N ALA A 430 19.49 1.11 -15.85
CA ALA A 430 19.42 1.53 -14.46
C ALA A 430 18.30 0.77 -13.70
N TYR A 431 17.14 0.62 -14.35
CA TYR A 431 16.02 -0.12 -13.78
C TYR A 431 16.40 -1.58 -13.47
N TYR A 432 16.97 -2.31 -14.44
CA TYR A 432 17.35 -3.70 -14.21
C TYR A 432 18.49 -3.84 -13.21
N ALA A 433 19.46 -2.92 -13.20
CA ALA A 433 20.50 -2.89 -12.17
C ALA A 433 19.89 -2.75 -10.76
N ALA A 434 18.95 -1.82 -10.56
CA ALA A 434 18.26 -1.63 -9.29
C ALA A 434 17.38 -2.83 -8.92
N TYR A 435 16.63 -3.36 -9.88
CA TYR A 435 15.76 -4.52 -9.65
C TYR A 435 16.54 -5.74 -9.16
N PHE A 436 17.61 -6.13 -9.88
CA PHE A 436 18.41 -7.30 -9.53
C PHE A 436 19.25 -7.11 -8.27
N SER A 437 19.58 -5.87 -7.90
CA SER A 437 20.33 -5.58 -6.68
C SER A 437 19.47 -5.55 -5.42
N ILE A 438 18.20 -5.13 -5.53
CA ILE A 438 17.36 -4.84 -4.36
C ILE A 438 16.15 -5.78 -4.26
N ARG A 439 15.48 -6.05 -5.39
CA ARG A 439 14.16 -6.72 -5.38
C ARG A 439 14.15 -8.17 -5.81
N ALA A 440 15.15 -8.64 -6.52
CA ALA A 440 15.21 -9.99 -7.05
C ALA A 440 15.58 -11.00 -5.95
N ALA A 441 14.60 -11.38 -5.10
CA ALA A 441 14.82 -12.30 -3.97
C ALA A 441 15.32 -13.67 -4.39
N GLU A 442 14.94 -14.16 -5.60
CA GLU A 442 15.29 -15.49 -6.12
C GLU A 442 16.29 -15.39 -7.29
N PHE A 443 17.29 -14.51 -7.17
CA PHE A 443 18.33 -14.36 -8.19
C PHE A 443 19.32 -15.52 -8.14
N ASP A 444 19.37 -16.33 -9.20
CA ASP A 444 20.35 -17.42 -9.35
C ASP A 444 21.42 -17.07 -10.38
N ALA A 445 22.60 -16.67 -9.90
CA ALA A 445 23.73 -16.33 -10.76
C ALA A 445 24.21 -17.53 -11.61
N ASN A 446 24.04 -18.79 -11.16
CA ASN A 446 24.45 -19.96 -11.93
C ASN A 446 23.59 -20.20 -13.18
N ILE A 447 22.38 -19.66 -13.19
CA ILE A 447 21.49 -19.69 -14.35
C ILE A 447 21.68 -18.41 -15.18
N ILE A 448 21.54 -17.24 -14.55
CA ILE A 448 21.47 -15.94 -15.24
C ILE A 448 22.82 -15.56 -15.88
N ALA A 449 23.95 -15.79 -15.18
CA ALA A 449 25.28 -15.47 -15.71
C ALA A 449 25.73 -16.36 -16.89
N LYS A 450 25.05 -17.47 -17.16
CA LYS A 450 25.32 -18.33 -18.34
C LYS A 450 24.67 -17.79 -19.63
N GLY A 451 23.85 -16.74 -19.53
CA GLY A 451 23.23 -16.10 -20.67
C GLY A 451 21.83 -16.61 -21.03
N LYS A 452 21.27 -16.04 -22.12
CA LYS A 452 19.88 -16.21 -22.51
C LYS A 452 19.40 -17.65 -22.64
N ASP A 453 20.20 -18.55 -23.24
CA ASP A 453 19.81 -19.95 -23.45
C ASP A 453 19.59 -20.69 -22.13
N SER A 454 20.44 -20.44 -21.13
CA SER A 454 20.30 -21.00 -19.79
C SER A 454 19.06 -20.48 -19.08
N VAL A 455 18.80 -19.19 -19.18
CA VAL A 455 17.61 -18.54 -18.61
C VAL A 455 16.35 -19.10 -19.27
N ARG A 456 16.33 -19.21 -20.62
CA ARG A 456 15.20 -19.76 -21.37
C ARG A 456 14.89 -21.19 -20.96
N ALA A 457 15.91 -22.04 -20.87
CA ALA A 457 15.73 -23.43 -20.46
C ALA A 457 15.13 -23.54 -19.04
N ALA A 458 15.54 -22.64 -18.12
CA ALA A 458 14.98 -22.61 -16.77
C ALA A 458 13.52 -22.11 -16.76
N ILE A 459 13.16 -21.11 -17.56
CA ILE A 459 11.77 -20.66 -17.74
C ILE A 459 10.91 -21.82 -18.29
N ASP A 460 11.36 -22.49 -19.35
CA ASP A 460 10.60 -23.58 -19.96
C ASP A 460 10.38 -24.74 -19.00
N ALA A 461 11.36 -25.05 -18.15
CA ALA A 461 11.23 -26.08 -17.09
C ALA A 461 10.16 -25.71 -16.06
N LEU A 462 10.14 -24.46 -15.56
CA LEU A 462 9.12 -23.99 -14.62
C LEU A 462 7.72 -23.96 -15.25
N LEU A 463 7.61 -23.55 -16.50
CA LEU A 463 6.34 -23.54 -17.23
C LEU A 463 5.83 -24.98 -17.48
N ALA A 464 6.72 -25.95 -17.76
CA ALA A 464 6.37 -27.35 -17.88
C ALA A 464 5.83 -27.90 -16.55
N GLU A 465 6.52 -27.63 -15.44
CA GLU A 465 6.06 -27.99 -14.10
C GLU A 465 4.69 -27.37 -13.76
N ALA A 466 4.49 -26.09 -14.11
CA ALA A 466 3.20 -25.44 -13.92
C ALA A 466 2.07 -26.18 -14.66
N ARG A 467 2.31 -26.66 -15.90
CA ARG A 467 1.33 -27.41 -16.68
C ARG A 467 0.96 -28.74 -16.01
N GLU A 468 1.93 -29.45 -15.46
CA GLU A 468 1.71 -30.71 -14.73
C GLU A 468 0.87 -30.49 -13.47
N HIS A 469 1.03 -29.36 -12.79
CA HIS A 469 0.30 -28.98 -11.59
C HIS A 469 -0.93 -28.08 -11.83
N ARG A 470 -1.59 -28.20 -13.00
CA ARG A 470 -2.81 -27.46 -13.39
C ARG A 470 -2.63 -25.93 -13.34
N GLY A 471 -1.47 -25.45 -13.77
CA GLY A 471 -1.16 -24.01 -13.81
C GLY A 471 -0.74 -23.42 -12.46
N LYS A 472 -0.46 -24.23 -11.43
CA LYS A 472 -0.07 -23.75 -10.11
C LYS A 472 1.41 -24.02 -9.84
N LEU A 473 2.15 -22.96 -9.56
CA LEU A 473 3.46 -23.00 -8.92
C LEU A 473 3.32 -22.53 -7.47
N ASP A 474 4.20 -22.97 -6.58
CA ASP A 474 4.32 -22.33 -5.28
C ASP A 474 4.85 -20.89 -5.40
N ASN A 475 4.71 -20.10 -4.35
CA ASN A 475 5.06 -18.67 -4.39
C ASN A 475 6.55 -18.46 -4.74
N LYS A 476 7.45 -19.29 -4.22
CA LYS A 476 8.88 -19.19 -4.50
C LYS A 476 9.19 -19.42 -5.97
N LYS A 477 8.59 -20.43 -6.59
CA LYS A 477 8.76 -20.72 -8.02
C LYS A 477 8.11 -19.66 -8.91
N GLN A 478 6.99 -19.04 -8.46
CA GLN A 478 6.41 -17.91 -9.16
C GLN A 478 7.34 -16.69 -9.16
N ASP A 479 7.94 -16.38 -8.00
CA ASP A 479 8.93 -15.30 -7.90
C ASP A 479 10.18 -15.62 -8.74
N THR A 480 10.68 -16.86 -8.72
CA THR A 480 11.79 -17.31 -9.57
C THR A 480 11.46 -17.12 -11.06
N LEU A 481 10.26 -17.48 -11.48
CA LEU A 481 9.82 -17.32 -12.88
C LEU A 481 9.83 -15.85 -13.31
N ILE A 482 9.31 -14.94 -12.47
CA ILE A 482 9.33 -13.50 -12.73
C ILE A 482 10.77 -12.98 -12.86
N VAL A 483 11.66 -13.37 -11.94
CA VAL A 483 13.08 -12.98 -11.99
C VAL A 483 13.75 -13.45 -13.27
N LEU A 484 13.50 -14.71 -13.69
CA LEU A 484 14.06 -15.27 -14.92
C LEU A 484 13.48 -14.57 -16.18
N GLN A 485 12.19 -14.26 -16.20
CA GLN A 485 11.56 -13.53 -17.30
C GLN A 485 12.12 -12.12 -17.45
N LEU A 486 12.47 -11.45 -16.37
CA LEU A 486 13.12 -10.14 -16.40
C LEU A 486 14.63 -10.24 -16.75
N ALA A 487 15.26 -11.38 -16.50
CA ALA A 487 16.66 -11.62 -16.84
C ALA A 487 16.87 -12.06 -18.29
N TRP A 488 15.86 -12.64 -18.91
CA TRP A 488 15.87 -13.10 -20.31
C TRP A 488 15.68 -11.97 -21.28
#